data_2b56c96b4d839945bad98e0ecebf32dc
#
_entry.id   2b56c96b4d839945bad98e0ecebf32dc
#
_cell.length_a   1.000
_cell.length_b   1.000
_cell.length_c   1.000
_cell.angle_alpha   90.00
_cell.angle_beta   90.00
_cell.angle_gamma   90.00
#
_symmetry.space_group_name_H-M   'P 1'
#
loop_
_entity.id
_entity.type
_entity.pdbx_description
1 polymer ?
#
loop_
_entity_poly.entity_id
_entity_poly.type
_entity_poly.pdbx_seq_one_letter_code
_entity_poly.pdbx_strand_id
1 'polypeptide(L)'
;MKDYSNHIAIVGAGISGLALGIILQRNRIPCVIFEKSEKISEYGAGISISPNGLVVLKNLDVLDDLKLLSRQPKSAIFFSNNNKISQISVDVLTTTRKSLYKVLLDKFYALNGEIHFCHEVEDIDKETKTLKFDNKKSMHVEHIIACDGIRSLCQKKVSFKFNEPKYSGYYVWRTIFPSDQTNIHFHLGSNFHVVSYPVDSKRSSLVAAIRSNKQSIESWKQKGSIQNLISEIPASILRNHPLIMNNDGVYKWGVYLRPNVKNLFDNNITYVGDAAHPIVPFIGQGACLALEDSYVLGNLISKHKNNLIIAQTKYSKLRIKRVRSIYRKSLNQGKLNHLKNPLLVFLRNMLMKYTNIISNQTKSIWSYNVTNEKDL
;
A
#
# COMPACT_ATOMS: atom_id res chain seq x y z
N MET A 1 -29.76 -13.06 14.91
CA MET A 1 -28.44 -12.64 14.38
C MET A 1 -28.29 -13.28 13.01
N LYS A 2 -27.78 -12.56 12.01
CA LYS A 2 -27.55 -13.17 10.67
C LYS A 2 -26.50 -14.25 10.81
N ASP A 3 -26.70 -15.38 10.12
CA ASP A 3 -25.73 -16.49 10.09
C ASP A 3 -24.67 -16.23 9.03
N TYR A 4 -23.39 -16.29 9.43
CA TYR A 4 -22.22 -16.10 8.57
C TYR A 4 -21.41 -17.37 8.37
N SER A 5 -21.90 -18.53 8.82
CA SER A 5 -21.17 -19.82 8.74
C SER A 5 -20.72 -20.18 7.32
N ASN A 6 -21.45 -19.71 6.30
CA ASN A 6 -21.15 -19.91 4.88
C ASN A 6 -20.47 -18.68 4.24
N HIS A 7 -20.01 -17.70 5.02
CA HIS A 7 -19.39 -16.49 4.49
C HIS A 7 -17.90 -16.52 4.70
N ILE A 8 -17.20 -15.93 3.75
CA ILE A 8 -15.79 -15.57 3.91
C ILE A 8 -15.72 -14.26 4.69
N ALA A 9 -15.08 -14.29 5.86
CA ALA A 9 -14.82 -13.09 6.65
C ALA A 9 -13.55 -12.39 6.15
N ILE A 10 -13.68 -11.13 5.78
CA ILE A 10 -12.55 -10.25 5.45
C ILE A 10 -12.33 -9.33 6.65
N VAL A 11 -11.17 -9.44 7.29
CA VAL A 11 -10.82 -8.58 8.44
C VAL A 11 -10.04 -7.37 7.96
N GLY A 12 -10.67 -6.21 8.04
CA GLY A 12 -10.16 -4.91 7.60
C GLY A 12 -10.74 -4.43 6.26
N ALA A 13 -11.35 -3.23 6.28
CA ALA A 13 -11.92 -2.55 5.12
C ALA A 13 -10.92 -1.63 4.40
N GLY A 14 -9.63 -1.95 4.41
CA GLY A 14 -8.61 -1.22 3.65
C GLY A 14 -8.67 -1.52 2.13
N ILE A 15 -7.67 -1.02 1.37
CA ILE A 15 -7.59 -1.20 -0.08
C ILE A 15 -7.69 -2.69 -0.47
N SER A 16 -6.94 -3.57 0.23
CA SER A 16 -6.97 -5.01 -0.06
C SER A 16 -8.32 -5.64 0.26
N GLY A 17 -8.91 -5.32 1.42
CA GLY A 17 -10.20 -5.92 1.83
C GLY A 17 -11.34 -5.52 0.92
N LEU A 18 -11.43 -4.23 0.55
CA LEU A 18 -12.46 -3.75 -0.37
C LEU A 18 -12.27 -4.32 -1.78
N ALA A 19 -11.02 -4.32 -2.32
CA ALA A 19 -10.76 -4.89 -3.64
C ALA A 19 -11.11 -6.38 -3.71
N LEU A 20 -10.76 -7.14 -2.68
CA LEU A 20 -11.13 -8.55 -2.56
C LEU A 20 -12.64 -8.74 -2.45
N GLY A 21 -13.29 -7.96 -1.58
CA GLY A 21 -14.74 -8.00 -1.40
C GLY A 21 -15.51 -7.74 -2.71
N ILE A 22 -15.06 -6.77 -3.52
CA ILE A 22 -15.64 -6.50 -4.84
C ILE A 22 -15.56 -7.75 -5.74
N ILE A 23 -14.40 -8.43 -5.76
CA ILE A 23 -14.21 -9.61 -6.60
C ILE A 23 -15.12 -10.76 -6.13
N LEU A 24 -15.19 -11.00 -4.83
CA LEU A 24 -16.03 -12.05 -4.27
C LEU A 24 -17.51 -11.78 -4.54
N GLN A 25 -17.99 -10.55 -4.32
CA GLN A 25 -19.39 -10.16 -4.61
C GLN A 25 -19.74 -10.33 -6.09
N ARG A 26 -18.88 -9.93 -7.01
CA ARG A 26 -19.07 -10.14 -8.45
C ARG A 26 -19.22 -11.61 -8.82
N ASN A 27 -18.47 -12.47 -8.13
CA ASN A 27 -18.51 -13.92 -8.36
C ASN A 27 -19.60 -14.62 -7.52
N ARG A 28 -20.47 -13.86 -6.84
CA ARG A 28 -21.55 -14.37 -5.98
C ARG A 28 -21.04 -15.31 -4.88
N ILE A 29 -19.89 -14.97 -4.33
CA ILE A 29 -19.29 -15.68 -3.18
C ILE A 29 -19.69 -14.92 -1.93
N PRO A 30 -20.40 -15.54 -0.98
CA PRO A 30 -20.80 -14.88 0.25
C PRO A 30 -19.57 -14.38 1.02
N CYS A 31 -19.50 -13.06 1.26
CA CYS A 31 -18.46 -12.47 2.07
C CYS A 31 -18.99 -11.30 2.90
N VAL A 32 -18.30 -11.04 4.00
CA VAL A 32 -18.59 -9.93 4.92
C VAL A 32 -17.27 -9.31 5.36
N ILE A 33 -17.24 -7.98 5.46
CA ILE A 33 -16.05 -7.25 5.91
C ILE A 33 -16.28 -6.78 7.36
N PHE A 34 -15.29 -7.00 8.23
CA PHE A 34 -15.26 -6.48 9.59
C PHE A 34 -14.17 -5.42 9.70
N GLU A 35 -14.55 -4.21 10.13
CA GLU A 35 -13.64 -3.06 10.27
C GLU A 35 -13.73 -2.52 11.69
N LYS A 36 -12.56 -2.31 12.29
CA LYS A 36 -12.45 -1.82 13.67
C LYS A 36 -12.86 -0.36 13.84
N SER A 37 -12.64 0.46 12.83
CA SER A 37 -12.94 1.88 12.88
C SER A 37 -14.43 2.13 12.72
N GLU A 38 -14.96 3.18 13.36
CA GLU A 38 -16.33 3.65 13.16
C GLU A 38 -16.52 4.18 11.73
N LYS A 39 -15.51 4.83 11.22
CA LYS A 39 -15.45 5.35 9.85
C LYS A 39 -14.02 5.30 9.37
N ILE A 40 -13.83 5.22 8.08
CA ILE A 40 -12.49 5.24 7.53
C ILE A 40 -12.00 6.66 7.44
N SER A 41 -10.99 6.93 8.22
CA SER A 41 -10.27 8.19 8.26
C SER A 41 -8.92 8.00 7.57
N GLU A 42 -8.77 8.63 6.40
CA GLU A 42 -7.52 8.67 5.67
C GLU A 42 -6.86 10.03 5.91
N TYR A 43 -5.71 10.02 6.57
CA TYR A 43 -5.00 11.24 6.94
C TYR A 43 -3.89 11.57 5.92
N GLY A 44 -3.98 12.78 5.34
CA GLY A 44 -2.88 13.51 4.69
C GLY A 44 -1.97 12.72 3.74
N ALA A 45 -2.46 11.67 3.09
CA ALA A 45 -1.62 10.81 2.29
C ALA A 45 -2.05 10.78 0.82
N GLY A 46 -1.13 11.19 -0.04
CA GLY A 46 -1.21 10.85 -1.46
C GLY A 46 -0.81 9.40 -1.71
N ILE A 47 -1.22 8.88 -2.84
CA ILE A 47 -0.88 7.54 -3.34
C ILE A 47 -0.64 7.58 -4.84
N SER A 48 0.31 6.77 -5.29
CA SER A 48 0.60 6.56 -6.72
C SER A 48 0.27 5.13 -7.09
N ILE A 49 -0.48 4.96 -8.17
CA ILE A 49 -0.85 3.65 -8.71
C ILE A 49 -0.19 3.51 -10.08
N SER A 50 0.67 2.54 -10.21
CA SER A 50 1.39 2.20 -11.44
C SER A 50 0.62 1.19 -12.31
N PRO A 51 1.03 0.96 -13.57
CA PRO A 51 0.28 0.13 -14.52
C PRO A 51 -0.17 -1.22 -14.01
N ASN A 52 0.67 -1.90 -13.23
CA ASN A 52 0.31 -3.18 -12.60
C ASN A 52 -0.86 -3.10 -11.60
N GLY A 53 -1.04 -1.96 -10.94
CA GLY A 53 -2.22 -1.70 -10.10
C GLY A 53 -3.41 -1.18 -10.91
N LEU A 54 -3.16 -0.34 -11.93
CA LEU A 54 -4.21 0.22 -12.79
C LEU A 54 -4.99 -0.88 -13.54
N VAL A 55 -4.32 -1.93 -13.96
CA VAL A 55 -4.97 -3.07 -14.61
C VAL A 55 -5.97 -3.76 -13.68
N VAL A 56 -5.66 -3.86 -12.40
CA VAL A 56 -6.59 -4.41 -11.41
C VAL A 56 -7.78 -3.46 -11.21
N LEU A 57 -7.54 -2.15 -11.02
CA LEU A 57 -8.61 -1.17 -10.86
C LEU A 57 -9.56 -1.13 -12.08
N LYS A 58 -9.01 -1.30 -13.29
CA LYS A 58 -9.81 -1.45 -14.51
C LYS A 58 -10.71 -2.70 -14.43
N ASN A 59 -10.16 -3.82 -14.01
CA ASN A 59 -10.93 -5.06 -13.84
C ASN A 59 -11.97 -4.99 -12.70
N LEU A 60 -11.79 -4.09 -11.75
CA LEU A 60 -12.77 -3.80 -10.71
C LEU A 60 -13.85 -2.80 -11.16
N ASP A 61 -13.77 -2.25 -12.39
CA ASP A 61 -14.61 -1.16 -12.93
C ASP A 61 -14.68 0.06 -12.00
N VAL A 62 -13.53 0.46 -11.46
CA VAL A 62 -13.39 1.66 -10.60
C VAL A 62 -12.33 2.64 -11.13
N LEU A 63 -11.65 2.27 -12.22
CA LEU A 63 -10.55 3.07 -12.74
C LEU A 63 -11.02 4.42 -13.28
N ASP A 64 -12.14 4.45 -14.00
CA ASP A 64 -12.61 5.68 -14.64
C ASP A 64 -13.16 6.67 -13.60
N ASP A 65 -13.88 6.19 -12.59
CA ASP A 65 -14.30 7.00 -11.45
C ASP A 65 -13.09 7.56 -10.67
N LEU A 66 -12.04 6.74 -10.51
CA LEU A 66 -10.82 7.20 -9.84
C LEU A 66 -10.08 8.26 -10.66
N LYS A 67 -10.03 8.15 -12.01
CA LYS A 67 -9.39 9.15 -12.87
C LYS A 67 -9.99 10.55 -12.70
N LEU A 68 -11.29 10.65 -12.48
CA LEU A 68 -11.97 11.94 -12.22
C LEU A 68 -11.46 12.63 -10.95
N LEU A 69 -10.95 11.86 -9.99
CA LEU A 69 -10.45 12.32 -8.68
C LEU A 69 -8.92 12.35 -8.62
N SER A 70 -8.22 12.27 -9.76
CA SER A 70 -6.80 11.96 -9.82
C SER A 70 -6.04 12.86 -10.79
N ARG A 71 -4.71 12.67 -10.84
CA ARG A 71 -3.81 13.24 -11.84
C ARG A 71 -3.00 12.15 -12.53
N GLN A 72 -2.61 12.43 -13.77
CA GLN A 72 -1.68 11.61 -14.55
C GLN A 72 -0.42 12.45 -14.88
N PRO A 73 0.56 12.50 -13.97
CA PRO A 73 1.85 13.14 -14.26
C PRO A 73 2.51 12.45 -15.45
N LYS A 74 3.04 13.25 -16.38
CA LYS A 74 3.70 12.72 -17.57
C LYS A 74 5.16 12.37 -17.34
N SER A 75 5.78 12.95 -16.32
CA SER A 75 7.18 12.70 -16.03
C SER A 75 7.50 12.68 -14.54
N ALA A 76 8.58 11.99 -14.22
CA ALA A 76 9.26 12.04 -12.93
C ALA A 76 10.64 12.68 -13.12
N ILE A 77 10.92 13.73 -12.34
CA ILE A 77 12.13 14.53 -12.40
C ILE A 77 12.94 14.26 -11.14
N PHE A 78 14.20 13.92 -11.33
CA PHE A 78 15.11 13.60 -10.24
C PHE A 78 16.11 14.73 -10.02
N PHE A 79 16.28 15.10 -8.76
CA PHE A 79 17.22 16.12 -8.30
C PHE A 79 18.21 15.54 -7.31
N SER A 80 19.46 15.96 -7.38
CA SER A 80 20.49 15.70 -6.39
C SER A 80 21.24 17.01 -6.10
N ASN A 81 21.33 17.42 -4.83
CA ASN A 81 21.85 18.74 -4.43
C ASN A 81 21.24 19.89 -5.25
N ASN A 82 19.92 19.88 -5.42
CA ASN A 82 19.11 20.81 -6.20
C ASN A 82 19.34 20.83 -7.72
N ASN A 83 20.31 20.09 -8.22
CA ASN A 83 20.55 19.98 -9.66
C ASN A 83 19.68 18.86 -10.23
N LYS A 84 19.00 19.14 -11.34
CA LYS A 84 18.29 18.13 -12.12
C LYS A 84 19.30 17.13 -12.69
N ILE A 85 19.13 15.86 -12.37
CA ILE A 85 20.02 14.77 -12.82
C ILE A 85 19.37 13.86 -13.86
N SER A 86 18.04 13.73 -13.85
CA SER A 86 17.33 12.89 -14.82
C SER A 86 15.87 13.26 -14.89
N GLN A 87 15.25 12.88 -16.00
CA GLN A 87 13.80 12.92 -16.18
C GLN A 87 13.40 11.70 -16.98
N ILE A 88 12.33 11.03 -16.53
CA ILE A 88 11.76 9.88 -17.22
C ILE A 88 10.27 10.10 -17.47
N SER A 89 9.74 9.53 -18.54
CA SER A 89 8.30 9.43 -18.73
C SER A 89 7.73 8.41 -17.78
N VAL A 90 6.55 8.69 -17.23
CA VAL A 90 5.85 7.79 -16.32
C VAL A 90 4.40 7.60 -16.77
N ASP A 91 3.88 6.42 -16.50
CA ASP A 91 2.47 6.08 -16.71
C ASP A 91 1.89 5.66 -15.36
N VAL A 92 1.52 6.64 -14.55
CA VAL A 92 0.97 6.42 -13.20
C VAL A 92 -0.22 7.32 -12.96
N LEU A 93 -1.14 6.85 -12.15
CA LEU A 93 -2.21 7.67 -11.61
C LEU A 93 -1.84 8.07 -10.18
N THR A 94 -1.89 9.37 -9.89
CA THR A 94 -1.64 9.91 -8.55
C THR A 94 -2.92 10.53 -8.00
N THR A 95 -3.23 10.23 -6.74
CA THR A 95 -4.48 10.65 -6.12
C THR A 95 -4.30 10.72 -4.59
N THR A 96 -5.36 11.08 -3.87
CA THR A 96 -5.39 10.89 -2.41
C THR A 96 -5.76 9.44 -2.08
N ARG A 97 -5.24 8.93 -0.98
CA ARG A 97 -5.64 7.61 -0.49
C ARG A 97 -7.15 7.56 -0.19
N LYS A 98 -7.72 8.69 0.27
CA LYS A 98 -9.16 8.86 0.51
C LYS A 98 -9.98 8.66 -0.78
N SER A 99 -9.53 9.20 -1.92
CA SER A 99 -10.21 9.04 -3.20
C SER A 99 -10.22 7.59 -3.68
N LEU A 100 -9.06 6.92 -3.62
CA LEU A 100 -8.98 5.49 -3.96
C LEU A 100 -9.89 4.65 -3.07
N TYR A 101 -9.87 4.93 -1.76
CA TYR A 101 -10.73 4.24 -0.83
C TYR A 101 -12.21 4.44 -1.16
N LYS A 102 -12.62 5.70 -1.41
CA LYS A 102 -14.00 6.05 -1.72
C LYS A 102 -14.54 5.26 -2.91
N VAL A 103 -13.83 5.23 -4.03
CA VAL A 103 -14.31 4.53 -5.23
C VAL A 103 -14.40 3.01 -5.02
N LEU A 104 -13.50 2.42 -4.23
CA LEU A 104 -13.58 1.00 -3.88
C LEU A 104 -14.78 0.72 -2.96
N LEU A 105 -15.03 1.58 -1.98
CA LEU A 105 -16.15 1.44 -1.05
C LEU A 105 -17.50 1.60 -1.79
N ASP A 106 -17.63 2.64 -2.60
CA ASP A 106 -18.83 2.89 -3.39
C ASP A 106 -19.16 1.70 -4.31
N LYS A 107 -18.11 1.13 -4.95
CA LYS A 107 -18.28 -0.06 -5.80
C LYS A 107 -18.69 -1.30 -4.99
N PHE A 108 -18.10 -1.50 -3.81
CA PHE A 108 -18.45 -2.62 -2.96
C PHE A 108 -19.92 -2.55 -2.51
N TYR A 109 -20.40 -1.37 -2.12
CA TYR A 109 -21.80 -1.16 -1.78
C TYR A 109 -22.75 -1.29 -2.99
N ALA A 110 -22.35 -0.82 -4.17
CA ALA A 110 -23.13 -1.00 -5.40
C ALA A 110 -23.32 -2.49 -5.77
N LEU A 111 -22.47 -3.37 -5.24
CA LEU A 111 -22.59 -4.83 -5.38
C LEU A 111 -23.28 -5.49 -4.17
N ASN A 112 -23.99 -4.72 -3.34
CA ASN A 112 -24.64 -5.17 -2.09
C ASN A 112 -23.64 -5.77 -1.08
N GLY A 113 -22.40 -5.30 -1.06
CA GLY A 113 -21.40 -5.73 -0.10
C GLY A 113 -21.74 -5.28 1.32
N GLU A 114 -21.46 -6.12 2.31
CA GLU A 114 -21.78 -5.90 3.73
C GLU A 114 -20.50 -5.61 4.52
N ILE A 115 -20.49 -4.48 5.27
CA ILE A 115 -19.41 -4.10 6.17
C ILE A 115 -19.96 -3.87 7.57
N HIS A 116 -19.33 -4.47 8.56
CA HIS A 116 -19.56 -4.18 9.97
C HIS A 116 -18.43 -3.28 10.50
N PHE A 117 -18.72 -2.01 10.71
CA PHE A 117 -17.85 -1.08 11.41
C PHE A 117 -17.90 -1.29 12.93
N CYS A 118 -16.93 -0.75 13.67
CA CYS A 118 -16.82 -0.95 15.13
C CYS A 118 -16.79 -2.44 15.52
N HIS A 119 -16.09 -3.25 14.72
CA HIS A 119 -15.89 -4.68 14.96
C HIS A 119 -14.37 -4.96 14.93
N GLU A 120 -13.68 -4.62 16.01
CA GLU A 120 -12.27 -4.96 16.20
C GLU A 120 -12.14 -6.42 16.61
N VAL A 121 -11.42 -7.20 15.82
CA VAL A 121 -11.13 -8.60 16.16
C VAL A 121 -10.13 -8.63 17.30
N GLU A 122 -10.50 -9.23 18.43
CA GLU A 122 -9.63 -9.41 19.60
C GLU A 122 -9.01 -10.80 19.67
N ASP A 123 -9.74 -11.80 19.19
CA ASP A 123 -9.29 -13.19 19.23
C ASP A 123 -9.86 -14.01 18.07
N ILE A 124 -9.18 -15.09 17.74
CA ILE A 124 -9.56 -16.01 16.66
C ILE A 124 -9.41 -17.44 17.16
N ASP A 125 -10.50 -18.17 17.15
CA ASP A 125 -10.45 -19.61 17.28
C ASP A 125 -10.31 -20.23 15.87
N LYS A 126 -9.11 -20.70 15.57
CA LYS A 126 -8.77 -21.27 14.25
C LYS A 126 -9.39 -22.65 14.01
N GLU A 127 -9.71 -23.39 15.05
CA GLU A 127 -10.31 -24.74 14.93
C GLU A 127 -11.79 -24.60 14.57
N THR A 128 -12.50 -23.73 15.29
CA THR A 128 -13.92 -23.47 15.04
C THR A 128 -14.15 -22.37 14.01
N LYS A 129 -13.10 -21.71 13.48
CA LYS A 129 -13.19 -20.58 12.56
C LYS A 129 -14.06 -19.44 13.09
N THR A 130 -13.91 -19.13 14.38
CA THR A 130 -14.73 -18.14 15.07
C THR A 130 -13.92 -16.89 15.35
N LEU A 131 -14.44 -15.74 14.87
CA LEU A 131 -13.93 -14.41 15.21
C LEU A 131 -14.59 -13.94 16.51
N LYS A 132 -13.80 -13.43 17.46
CA LYS A 132 -14.27 -12.76 18.67
C LYS A 132 -13.92 -11.28 18.57
N PHE A 133 -14.88 -10.41 18.86
CA PHE A 133 -14.76 -8.97 18.74
C PHE A 133 -14.74 -8.27 20.10
N ASP A 134 -14.18 -7.05 20.14
CA ASP A 134 -14.10 -6.16 21.29
C ASP A 134 -15.48 -5.88 21.94
N ASN A 135 -16.54 -5.88 21.12
CA ASN A 135 -17.94 -5.72 21.58
C ASN A 135 -18.57 -7.02 22.13
N LYS A 136 -17.74 -8.02 22.49
CA LYS A 136 -18.11 -9.34 23.03
C LYS A 136 -18.98 -10.20 22.10
N LYS A 137 -19.15 -9.82 20.84
CA LYS A 137 -19.78 -10.66 19.82
C LYS A 137 -18.80 -11.72 19.33
N SER A 138 -19.33 -12.84 18.89
CA SER A 138 -18.56 -13.89 18.22
C SER A 138 -19.29 -14.31 16.94
N MET A 139 -18.55 -14.59 15.87
CA MET A 139 -19.11 -15.00 14.61
C MET A 139 -18.34 -16.18 14.04
N HIS A 140 -19.05 -17.27 13.77
CA HIS A 140 -18.54 -18.42 13.04
C HIS A 140 -18.60 -18.13 11.53
N VAL A 141 -17.53 -18.49 10.80
CA VAL A 141 -17.40 -18.19 9.37
C VAL A 141 -16.76 -19.38 8.63
N GLU A 142 -16.88 -19.41 7.32
CA GLU A 142 -16.30 -20.49 6.52
C GLU A 142 -14.77 -20.37 6.40
N HIS A 143 -14.28 -19.15 6.21
CA HIS A 143 -12.86 -18.86 6.02
C HIS A 143 -12.55 -17.43 6.46
N ILE A 144 -11.32 -17.17 6.89
CA ILE A 144 -10.87 -15.85 7.33
C ILE A 144 -9.80 -15.32 6.39
N ILE A 145 -9.99 -14.10 5.89
CA ILE A 145 -8.98 -13.40 5.09
C ILE A 145 -8.54 -12.15 5.83
N ALA A 146 -7.29 -12.14 6.25
CA ALA A 146 -6.68 -11.05 6.98
C ALA A 146 -6.21 -9.95 6.02
N CYS A 147 -6.89 -8.81 6.08
CA CYS A 147 -6.57 -7.55 5.43
C CYS A 147 -6.35 -6.44 6.48
N ASP A 148 -5.99 -6.81 7.70
CA ASP A 148 -5.90 -5.99 8.91
C ASP A 148 -4.59 -5.23 9.05
N GLY A 149 -3.82 -5.14 7.96
CA GLY A 149 -2.64 -4.28 7.83
C GLY A 149 -1.40 -4.80 8.55
N ILE A 150 -0.39 -3.94 8.65
CA ILE A 150 0.95 -4.31 9.13
C ILE A 150 0.96 -4.89 10.53
N ARG A 151 0.06 -4.45 11.42
CA ARG A 151 -0.09 -4.96 12.78
C ARG A 151 -1.11 -6.09 12.88
N SER A 152 -1.27 -6.87 11.81
CA SER A 152 -2.23 -7.95 11.72
C SER A 152 -2.35 -8.75 13.02
N LEU A 153 -3.51 -8.63 13.64
CA LEU A 153 -3.86 -9.43 14.81
C LEU A 153 -4.13 -10.87 14.37
N CYS A 154 -4.73 -11.06 13.22
CA CYS A 154 -4.96 -12.38 12.64
C CYS A 154 -3.65 -13.18 12.54
N GLN A 155 -2.57 -12.54 12.07
CA GLN A 155 -1.28 -13.21 11.97
C GLN A 155 -0.67 -13.46 13.34
N LYS A 156 -0.81 -12.51 14.28
CA LYS A 156 -0.29 -12.65 15.65
C LYS A 156 -0.94 -13.79 16.43
N LYS A 157 -2.25 -13.98 16.27
CA LYS A 157 -3.02 -14.97 17.04
C LYS A 157 -2.93 -16.38 16.47
N VAL A 158 -2.71 -16.52 15.18
CA VAL A 158 -2.86 -17.80 14.47
C VAL A 158 -1.53 -18.40 14.05
N SER A 159 -0.56 -17.57 13.66
CA SER A 159 0.71 -18.09 13.15
C SER A 159 1.58 -18.64 14.26
N PHE A 160 1.95 -19.90 14.12
CA PHE A 160 2.89 -20.59 15.04
C PHE A 160 4.28 -19.94 15.06
N LYS A 161 4.63 -19.23 13.95
CA LYS A 161 5.89 -18.48 13.77
C LYS A 161 5.59 -17.04 13.41
N PHE A 162 4.91 -16.34 14.32
CA PHE A 162 4.62 -14.91 14.10
C PHE A 162 5.92 -14.14 13.81
N ASN A 163 5.95 -13.53 12.65
CA ASN A 163 7.07 -12.69 12.22
C ASN A 163 6.71 -11.22 12.48
N GLU A 164 7.07 -10.74 13.65
CA GLU A 164 6.75 -9.39 14.08
C GLU A 164 7.34 -8.34 13.13
N PRO A 165 6.57 -7.30 12.76
CA PRO A 165 7.11 -6.21 11.95
C PRO A 165 8.29 -5.53 12.62
N LYS A 166 9.40 -5.37 11.89
CA LYS A 166 10.63 -4.75 12.38
C LYS A 166 10.78 -3.34 11.83
N TYR A 167 11.26 -2.43 12.67
CA TYR A 167 11.60 -1.09 12.22
C TYR A 167 12.65 -1.14 11.11
N SER A 168 12.40 -0.45 10.02
CA SER A 168 13.26 -0.50 8.83
C SER A 168 14.50 0.38 8.89
N GLY A 169 14.64 1.21 9.92
CA GLY A 169 15.64 2.27 9.99
C GLY A 169 15.21 3.56 9.28
N TYR A 170 13.91 3.68 8.97
CA TYR A 170 13.35 4.86 8.31
C TYR A 170 12.03 5.28 8.97
N TYR A 171 11.76 6.57 8.93
CA TYR A 171 10.44 7.12 9.13
C TYR A 171 10.09 8.04 7.98
N VAL A 172 8.81 8.34 7.83
CA VAL A 172 8.31 9.22 6.78
C VAL A 172 7.47 10.34 7.37
N TRP A 173 7.66 11.54 6.81
CA TRP A 173 6.75 12.64 6.94
C TRP A 173 5.83 12.66 5.74
N ARG A 174 4.56 13.00 5.95
CA ARG A 174 3.60 13.17 4.86
C ARG A 174 2.71 14.36 5.13
N THR A 175 2.40 15.08 4.04
CA THR A 175 1.44 16.15 4.02
C THR A 175 0.81 16.30 2.66
N ILE A 176 -0.36 16.93 2.61
CA ILE A 176 -0.99 17.43 1.39
C ILE A 176 -1.06 18.94 1.53
N PHE A 177 -0.77 19.66 0.46
CA PHE A 177 -0.68 21.12 0.44
C PHE A 177 -1.12 21.69 -0.91
N PRO A 178 -1.58 22.96 -0.98
CA PRO A 178 -1.93 23.63 -2.23
C PRO A 178 -0.73 23.69 -3.18
N SER A 179 -0.93 23.35 -4.45
CA SER A 179 0.13 23.31 -5.45
C SER A 179 -0.44 23.21 -6.87
N ASP A 180 0.26 23.82 -7.83
CA ASP A 180 0.03 23.71 -9.26
C ASP A 180 0.99 22.73 -9.96
N GLN A 181 1.74 21.95 -9.18
CA GLN A 181 2.70 20.96 -9.66
C GLN A 181 2.02 19.95 -10.61
N THR A 182 2.67 19.68 -11.73
CA THR A 182 2.16 18.75 -12.77
C THR A 182 2.96 17.47 -12.91
N ASN A 183 4.22 17.46 -12.45
CA ASN A 183 5.13 16.33 -12.54
C ASN A 183 5.46 15.76 -11.17
N ILE A 184 6.05 14.57 -11.13
CA ILE A 184 6.60 14.00 -9.91
C ILE A 184 8.03 14.50 -9.72
N HIS A 185 8.36 15.01 -8.55
CA HIS A 185 9.71 15.45 -8.21
C HIS A 185 10.30 14.53 -7.14
N PHE A 186 11.51 14.06 -7.39
CA PHE A 186 12.33 13.28 -6.46
C PHE A 186 13.57 14.06 -6.08
N HIS A 187 13.72 14.42 -4.83
CA HIS A 187 14.92 15.04 -4.29
C HIS A 187 15.71 14.00 -3.49
N LEU A 188 16.90 13.65 -3.98
CA LEU A 188 17.78 12.64 -3.39
C LEU A 188 18.88 13.31 -2.58
N GLY A 189 19.09 12.85 -1.36
CA GLY A 189 20.10 13.39 -0.47
C GLY A 189 20.72 12.38 0.49
N SER A 190 21.72 12.83 1.24
CA SER A 190 22.34 11.98 2.27
C SER A 190 21.34 11.73 3.40
N ASN A 191 20.97 10.47 3.62
CA ASN A 191 20.00 10.03 4.64
C ASN A 191 18.54 10.43 4.43
N PHE A 192 18.20 11.07 3.35
CA PHE A 192 16.82 11.43 3.06
C PHE A 192 16.51 11.33 1.57
N HIS A 193 15.24 11.21 1.25
CA HIS A 193 14.71 11.62 -0.04
C HIS A 193 13.32 12.22 0.15
N VAL A 194 12.98 13.18 -0.70
CA VAL A 194 11.67 13.83 -0.69
C VAL A 194 11.02 13.58 -2.05
N VAL A 195 9.79 13.14 -2.03
CA VAL A 195 8.97 12.97 -3.24
C VAL A 195 7.74 13.86 -3.13
N SER A 196 7.51 14.69 -4.14
CA SER A 196 6.27 15.43 -4.27
C SER A 196 5.57 15.10 -5.59
N TYR A 197 4.26 15.06 -5.58
CA TYR A 197 3.44 14.76 -6.77
C TYR A 197 2.03 15.32 -6.64
N PRO A 198 1.40 15.72 -7.76
CA PRO A 198 0.03 16.20 -7.75
C PRO A 198 -0.93 15.08 -7.31
N VAL A 199 -1.97 15.41 -6.54
CA VAL A 199 -3.01 14.44 -6.15
C VAL A 199 -4.38 14.82 -6.71
N ASP A 200 -4.58 16.09 -6.99
CA ASP A 200 -5.73 16.64 -7.72
C ASP A 200 -5.35 17.94 -8.45
N SER A 201 -6.32 18.71 -8.93
CA SER A 201 -6.08 19.93 -9.70
C SER A 201 -5.44 21.08 -8.95
N LYS A 202 -5.46 21.04 -7.62
CA LYS A 202 -5.09 22.17 -6.75
C LYS A 202 -4.09 21.78 -5.65
N ARG A 203 -3.81 20.48 -5.50
CA ARG A 203 -3.02 20.00 -4.37
C ARG A 203 -1.98 18.95 -4.78
N SER A 204 -0.88 18.96 -4.07
CA SER A 204 0.16 17.94 -4.15
C SER A 204 0.37 17.26 -2.80
N SER A 205 0.84 16.02 -2.86
CA SER A 205 1.36 15.30 -1.69
C SER A 205 2.86 15.44 -1.63
N LEU A 206 3.40 15.62 -0.43
CA LEU A 206 4.83 15.51 -0.14
C LEU A 206 5.06 14.35 0.81
N VAL A 207 6.06 13.54 0.49
CA VAL A 207 6.55 12.43 1.31
C VAL A 207 8.05 12.62 1.50
N ALA A 208 8.49 12.86 2.74
CA ALA A 208 9.92 12.92 3.06
C ALA A 208 10.29 11.68 3.88
N ALA A 209 11.13 10.83 3.31
CA ALA A 209 11.67 9.66 3.98
C ALA A 209 13.04 9.99 4.58
N ILE A 210 13.18 9.77 5.87
CA ILE A 210 14.38 10.07 6.63
C ILE A 210 14.95 8.79 7.22
N ARG A 211 16.25 8.58 7.06
CA ARG A 211 16.96 7.48 7.71
C ARG A 211 17.28 7.82 9.16
N SER A 212 16.91 6.96 10.09
CA SER A 212 17.16 7.16 11.52
C SER A 212 17.34 5.85 12.25
N ASN A 213 18.30 5.79 13.13
CA ASN A 213 18.47 4.66 14.05
C ASN A 213 17.50 4.75 15.24
N LYS A 214 16.94 5.93 15.51
CA LYS A 214 15.90 6.09 16.54
C LYS A 214 14.59 5.57 15.98
N GLN A 215 14.02 4.59 16.68
CA GLN A 215 12.73 4.00 16.33
C GLN A 215 11.63 5.06 16.43
N SER A 216 10.80 5.15 15.41
CA SER A 216 9.60 5.99 15.39
C SER A 216 8.37 5.11 15.45
N ILE A 217 7.31 5.58 16.10
CA ILE A 217 6.06 4.82 16.25
C ILE A 217 5.43 4.60 14.87
N GLU A 218 4.95 3.40 14.62
CA GLU A 218 4.13 3.10 13.47
C GLU A 218 2.68 3.51 13.80
N SER A 219 2.27 4.68 13.37
CA SER A 219 0.90 5.18 13.54
C SER A 219 0.55 6.21 12.48
N TRP A 220 -0.45 5.91 11.67
CA TRP A 220 -1.00 6.84 10.66
C TRP A 220 -1.64 8.07 11.26
N LYS A 221 -1.98 8.03 12.55
CA LYS A 221 -2.66 9.11 13.29
C LYS A 221 -1.70 10.05 14.01
N GLN A 222 -0.39 9.76 14.01
CA GLN A 222 0.57 10.59 14.72
C GLN A 222 0.75 11.92 13.99
N LYS A 223 0.13 12.98 14.54
CA LYS A 223 0.34 14.34 14.07
C LYS A 223 1.77 14.78 14.36
N GLY A 224 2.39 15.42 13.40
CA GLY A 224 3.63 16.15 13.55
C GLY A 224 3.42 17.65 13.45
N SER A 225 4.50 18.42 13.60
CA SER A 225 4.47 19.85 13.31
C SER A 225 5.17 20.14 11.99
N ILE A 226 4.71 21.16 11.30
CA ILE A 226 5.35 21.65 10.08
C ILE A 226 6.78 22.12 10.35
N GLN A 227 7.04 22.72 11.51
CA GLN A 227 8.35 23.17 11.94
C GLN A 227 9.34 22.01 12.04
N ASN A 228 8.90 20.87 12.60
CA ASN A 228 9.73 19.68 12.67
C ASN A 228 10.03 19.10 11.28
N LEU A 229 9.04 19.06 10.38
CA LEU A 229 9.28 18.64 8.99
C LEU A 229 10.31 19.55 8.32
N ILE A 230 10.15 20.88 8.45
CA ILE A 230 11.03 21.89 7.86
C ILE A 230 12.46 21.75 8.37
N SER A 231 12.66 21.46 9.66
CA SER A 231 13.98 21.29 10.26
C SER A 231 14.73 20.04 9.77
N GLU A 232 14.00 19.04 9.26
CA GLU A 232 14.59 17.75 8.85
C GLU A 232 14.84 17.66 7.33
N ILE A 233 14.34 18.59 6.52
CA ILE A 233 14.56 18.62 5.06
C ILE A 233 15.26 19.92 4.64
N PRO A 234 16.12 19.89 3.59
CA PRO A 234 16.82 21.09 3.14
C PRO A 234 15.89 22.23 2.74
N ALA A 235 16.22 23.46 3.18
CA ALA A 235 15.48 24.68 2.87
C ALA A 235 15.31 24.93 1.36
N SER A 236 16.25 24.44 0.55
CA SER A 236 16.17 24.51 -0.90
C SER A 236 15.00 23.73 -1.51
N ILE A 237 14.63 22.59 -0.89
CA ILE A 237 13.45 21.80 -1.31
C ILE A 237 12.18 22.56 -0.94
N LEU A 238 12.16 23.20 0.25
CA LEU A 238 11.03 23.99 0.71
C LEU A 238 10.76 25.21 -0.18
N ARG A 239 11.82 25.84 -0.71
CA ARG A 239 11.66 26.96 -1.66
C ARG A 239 10.91 26.54 -2.93
N ASN A 240 10.99 25.29 -3.34
CA ASN A 240 10.25 24.75 -4.47
C ASN A 240 8.79 24.43 -4.11
N HIS A 241 8.40 24.53 -2.83
CA HIS A 241 7.08 24.26 -2.33
C HIS A 241 6.62 25.35 -1.36
N PRO A 242 6.49 26.62 -1.78
CA PRO A 242 6.25 27.76 -0.88
C PRO A 242 4.93 27.66 -0.13
N LEU A 243 3.94 26.98 -0.70
CA LEU A 243 2.62 26.80 -0.07
C LEU A 243 2.52 25.63 0.91
N ILE A 244 3.64 24.94 1.22
CA ILE A 244 3.64 23.82 2.16
C ILE A 244 3.19 24.22 3.57
N MET A 245 3.32 25.49 3.91
CA MET A 245 2.84 26.04 5.20
C MET A 245 1.31 25.98 5.31
N ASN A 246 0.60 26.01 4.18
CA ASN A 246 -0.86 25.93 4.08
C ASN A 246 -1.29 24.45 3.89
N ASN A 247 -0.79 23.56 4.74
CA ASN A 247 -1.01 22.13 4.61
C ASN A 247 -2.28 21.64 5.32
N ASP A 248 -2.79 20.48 4.88
CA ASP A 248 -3.96 19.80 5.48
C ASP A 248 -3.59 19.00 6.77
N GLY A 249 -2.43 19.27 7.34
CA GLY A 249 -1.85 18.55 8.47
C GLY A 249 -0.58 17.79 8.07
N VAL A 250 0.30 17.64 9.04
CA VAL A 250 1.59 16.95 8.88
C VAL A 250 1.58 15.71 9.76
N TYR A 251 1.98 14.58 9.18
CA TYR A 251 1.97 13.28 9.85
C TYR A 251 3.36 12.65 9.76
N LYS A 252 3.77 12.02 10.88
CA LYS A 252 5.04 11.30 10.98
C LYS A 252 4.81 9.89 11.47
N TRP A 253 5.37 8.89 10.78
CA TRP A 253 5.34 7.51 11.28
C TRP A 253 6.57 6.71 10.88
N GLY A 254 6.91 5.75 11.73
CA GLY A 254 7.95 4.77 11.48
C GLY A 254 7.58 3.82 10.34
N VAL A 255 8.53 3.52 9.49
CA VAL A 255 8.37 2.51 8.44
C VAL A 255 8.80 1.16 9.00
N TYR A 256 7.88 0.22 8.99
CA TYR A 256 8.11 -1.15 9.44
C TYR A 256 7.96 -2.10 8.26
N LEU A 257 8.59 -3.23 8.36
CA LEU A 257 8.56 -4.27 7.34
C LEU A 257 8.57 -5.65 7.99
N ARG A 258 8.11 -6.65 7.25
CA ARG A 258 8.14 -8.03 7.70
C ARG A 258 9.11 -8.80 6.81
N PRO A 259 10.31 -9.13 7.32
CA PRO A 259 11.31 -9.86 6.54
C PRO A 259 10.92 -11.34 6.40
N ASN A 260 11.47 -11.99 5.37
CA ASN A 260 11.41 -13.43 5.20
C ASN A 260 10.00 -14.05 5.16
N VAL A 261 9.05 -13.38 4.52
CA VAL A 261 7.72 -13.95 4.27
C VAL A 261 7.86 -15.26 3.51
N LYS A 262 7.46 -16.38 4.13
CA LYS A 262 7.60 -17.75 3.57
C LYS A 262 6.29 -18.26 3.02
N ASN A 263 5.18 -17.87 3.61
CA ASN A 263 3.84 -18.29 3.24
C ASN A 263 2.85 -17.15 3.40
N LEU A 264 1.74 -17.19 2.69
CA LEU A 264 0.67 -16.18 2.72
C LEU A 264 -0.62 -16.73 3.35
N PHE A 265 -0.56 -17.86 4.01
CA PHE A 265 -1.68 -18.45 4.75
C PHE A 265 -1.19 -19.31 5.90
N ASP A 266 -2.06 -19.58 6.84
CA ASP A 266 -1.88 -20.51 7.94
C ASP A 266 -3.24 -21.12 8.28
N ASN A 267 -3.37 -22.46 8.16
CA ASN A 267 -4.64 -23.16 8.29
C ASN A 267 -5.77 -22.54 7.44
N ASN A 268 -6.85 -22.10 8.09
CA ASN A 268 -8.03 -21.49 7.46
C ASN A 268 -7.95 -19.97 7.38
N ILE A 269 -6.75 -19.39 7.48
CA ILE A 269 -6.55 -17.94 7.41
C ILE A 269 -5.57 -17.61 6.28
N THR A 270 -6.01 -16.72 5.39
CA THR A 270 -5.18 -16.21 4.29
C THR A 270 -4.83 -14.74 4.54
N TYR A 271 -3.58 -14.35 4.31
CA TYR A 271 -3.07 -13.00 4.53
C TYR A 271 -2.91 -12.26 3.23
N VAL A 272 -3.36 -10.98 3.16
CA VAL A 272 -3.36 -10.17 1.94
C VAL A 272 -2.78 -8.78 2.23
N GLY A 273 -1.99 -8.26 1.31
CA GLY A 273 -1.39 -6.94 1.41
C GLY A 273 -0.45 -6.78 2.62
N ASP A 274 -0.54 -5.67 3.34
CA ASP A 274 0.34 -5.37 4.47
C ASP A 274 0.15 -6.33 5.65
N ALA A 275 -0.97 -7.03 5.76
CA ALA A 275 -1.13 -8.10 6.74
C ALA A 275 -0.15 -9.26 6.47
N ALA A 276 0.18 -9.51 5.20
CA ALA A 276 1.11 -10.54 4.78
C ALA A 276 2.56 -10.03 4.67
N HIS A 277 2.76 -8.90 3.96
CA HIS A 277 4.07 -8.47 3.47
C HIS A 277 4.24 -6.95 3.39
N PRO A 278 4.24 -6.25 4.51
CA PRO A 278 4.51 -4.81 4.50
C PRO A 278 5.90 -4.54 3.93
N ILE A 279 5.99 -3.53 3.07
CA ILE A 279 7.22 -3.12 2.39
C ILE A 279 7.53 -1.64 2.64
N VAL A 280 8.79 -1.25 2.45
CA VAL A 280 9.14 0.18 2.49
C VAL A 280 8.54 0.93 1.28
N PRO A 281 8.06 2.18 1.43
CA PRO A 281 7.26 2.87 0.41
C PRO A 281 8.08 3.43 -0.77
N PHE A 282 9.37 3.15 -0.88
CA PHE A 282 10.32 3.86 -1.73
C PHE A 282 10.16 3.65 -3.25
N ILE A 283 9.35 2.68 -3.65
CA ILE A 283 9.00 2.43 -5.05
C ILE A 283 7.49 2.49 -5.31
N GLY A 284 6.69 2.93 -4.31
CA GLY A 284 5.25 3.13 -4.45
C GLY A 284 4.44 1.86 -4.74
N GLN A 285 4.85 0.68 -4.26
CA GLN A 285 4.23 -0.59 -4.65
C GLN A 285 3.30 -1.22 -3.61
N GLY A 286 3.16 -0.68 -2.39
CA GLY A 286 2.34 -1.32 -1.36
C GLY A 286 0.89 -1.55 -1.78
N ALA A 287 0.22 -0.49 -2.26
CA ALA A 287 -1.16 -0.59 -2.73
C ALA A 287 -1.29 -1.45 -4.01
N CYS A 288 -0.34 -1.34 -4.94
CA CYS A 288 -0.36 -2.16 -6.15
C CYS A 288 -0.24 -3.65 -5.83
N LEU A 289 0.65 -4.04 -4.89
CA LEU A 289 0.74 -5.42 -4.43
C LEU A 289 -0.55 -5.89 -3.75
N ALA A 290 -1.16 -5.04 -2.92
CA ALA A 290 -2.43 -5.35 -2.26
C ALA A 290 -3.56 -5.59 -3.27
N LEU A 291 -3.63 -4.79 -4.33
CA LEU A 291 -4.57 -4.96 -5.44
C LEU A 291 -4.28 -6.25 -6.23
N GLU A 292 -3.01 -6.51 -6.58
CA GLU A 292 -2.60 -7.75 -7.24
C GLU A 292 -2.97 -8.98 -6.41
N ASP A 293 -2.70 -8.95 -5.10
CA ASP A 293 -3.03 -10.04 -4.18
C ASP A 293 -4.53 -10.31 -4.13
N SER A 294 -5.33 -9.24 -3.98
CA SER A 294 -6.79 -9.34 -3.92
C SER A 294 -7.35 -9.92 -5.21
N TYR A 295 -6.79 -9.52 -6.36
CA TYR A 295 -7.19 -10.03 -7.66
C TYR A 295 -6.90 -11.53 -7.80
N VAL A 296 -5.67 -11.95 -7.47
CA VAL A 296 -5.27 -13.37 -7.56
C VAL A 296 -6.09 -14.23 -6.61
N LEU A 297 -6.18 -13.83 -5.34
CA LEU A 297 -6.90 -14.62 -4.34
C LEU A 297 -8.39 -14.71 -4.65
N GLY A 298 -9.02 -13.58 -4.98
CA GLY A 298 -10.46 -13.55 -5.27
C GLY A 298 -10.85 -14.43 -6.47
N ASN A 299 -10.05 -14.41 -7.55
CA ASN A 299 -10.30 -15.28 -8.71
C ASN A 299 -10.03 -16.76 -8.40
N LEU A 300 -8.98 -17.07 -7.63
CA LEU A 300 -8.72 -18.46 -7.20
C LEU A 300 -9.82 -19.00 -6.29
N ILE A 301 -10.36 -18.19 -5.38
CA ILE A 301 -11.50 -18.56 -4.55
C ILE A 301 -12.72 -18.83 -5.45
N SER A 302 -12.98 -17.97 -6.43
CA SER A 302 -14.08 -18.17 -7.39
C SER A 302 -13.94 -19.49 -8.15
N LYS A 303 -12.75 -19.81 -8.61
CA LYS A 303 -12.44 -21.04 -9.35
C LYS A 303 -12.49 -22.30 -8.48
N HIS A 304 -12.13 -22.18 -7.22
CA HIS A 304 -12.01 -23.28 -6.26
C HIS A 304 -12.93 -23.12 -5.05
N LYS A 305 -14.14 -22.57 -5.25
CA LYS A 305 -15.11 -22.26 -4.17
C LYS A 305 -15.42 -23.43 -3.24
N ASN A 306 -15.34 -24.67 -3.73
CA ASN A 306 -15.58 -25.87 -2.93
C ASN A 306 -14.31 -26.37 -2.21
N ASN A 307 -13.15 -25.73 -2.41
CA ASN A 307 -11.90 -26.11 -1.76
C ASN A 307 -10.96 -24.89 -1.61
N LEU A 308 -11.18 -24.13 -0.56
CA LEU A 308 -10.42 -22.91 -0.26
C LEU A 308 -8.94 -23.18 0.06
N ILE A 309 -8.60 -24.40 0.49
CA ILE A 309 -7.20 -24.81 0.72
C ILE A 309 -6.42 -24.81 -0.61
N ILE A 310 -7.04 -25.26 -1.69
CA ILE A 310 -6.41 -25.18 -3.01
C ILE A 310 -6.23 -23.72 -3.43
N ALA A 311 -7.26 -22.88 -3.24
CA ALA A 311 -7.19 -21.46 -3.59
C ALA A 311 -6.03 -20.75 -2.87
N GLN A 312 -5.94 -20.88 -1.54
CA GLN A 312 -4.88 -20.23 -0.75
C GLN A 312 -3.48 -20.78 -1.05
N THR A 313 -3.36 -22.07 -1.33
CA THR A 313 -2.07 -22.69 -1.68
C THR A 313 -1.55 -22.16 -3.03
N LYS A 314 -2.42 -22.12 -4.04
CA LYS A 314 -2.08 -21.54 -5.35
C LYS A 314 -1.78 -20.06 -5.24
N TYR A 315 -2.59 -19.30 -4.50
CA TYR A 315 -2.35 -17.89 -4.22
C TYR A 315 -0.94 -17.67 -3.63
N SER A 316 -0.60 -18.38 -2.57
CA SER A 316 0.72 -18.26 -1.94
C SER A 316 1.85 -18.58 -2.94
N LYS A 317 1.71 -19.65 -3.72
CA LYS A 317 2.70 -20.05 -4.72
C LYS A 317 2.93 -18.98 -5.80
N LEU A 318 1.87 -18.39 -6.32
CA LEU A 318 1.92 -17.35 -7.35
C LEU A 318 2.51 -16.05 -6.81
N ARG A 319 2.09 -15.63 -5.60
CA ARG A 319 2.42 -14.31 -5.09
C ARG A 319 3.78 -14.20 -4.41
N ILE A 320 4.26 -15.25 -3.74
CA ILE A 320 5.45 -15.17 -2.89
C ILE A 320 6.71 -14.72 -3.66
N LYS A 321 6.89 -15.16 -4.90
CA LYS A 321 8.04 -14.76 -5.73
C LYS A 321 7.97 -13.27 -6.08
N ARG A 322 6.79 -12.79 -6.47
CA ARG A 322 6.53 -11.39 -6.80
C ARG A 322 6.77 -10.50 -5.59
N VAL A 323 6.16 -10.82 -4.45
CA VAL A 323 6.30 -10.12 -3.17
C VAL A 323 7.77 -9.99 -2.78
N ARG A 324 8.53 -11.09 -2.79
CA ARG A 324 9.97 -11.08 -2.44
C ARG A 324 10.80 -10.24 -3.40
N SER A 325 10.47 -10.26 -4.69
CA SER A 325 11.15 -9.42 -5.70
C SER A 325 10.94 -7.94 -5.41
N ILE A 326 9.70 -7.52 -5.21
CA ILE A 326 9.34 -6.13 -4.91
C ILE A 326 9.93 -5.68 -3.57
N TYR A 327 9.87 -6.51 -2.54
CA TYR A 327 10.50 -6.26 -1.24
C TYR A 327 11.99 -5.93 -1.38
N ARG A 328 12.75 -6.76 -2.11
CA ARG A 328 14.19 -6.51 -2.34
C ARG A 328 14.43 -5.23 -3.14
N LYS A 329 13.66 -5.01 -4.20
CA LYS A 329 13.76 -3.80 -5.04
C LYS A 329 13.48 -2.53 -4.22
N SER A 330 12.46 -2.55 -3.36
CA SER A 330 12.14 -1.39 -2.52
C SER A 330 13.23 -1.06 -1.51
N LEU A 331 13.83 -2.06 -0.87
CA LEU A 331 14.96 -1.86 0.04
C LEU A 331 16.20 -1.33 -0.69
N ASN A 332 16.53 -1.88 -1.86
CA ASN A 332 17.68 -1.43 -2.64
C ASN A 332 17.48 0.01 -3.14
N GLN A 333 16.26 0.38 -3.52
CA GLN A 333 15.94 1.76 -3.89
C GLN A 333 16.19 2.72 -2.72
N GLY A 334 15.81 2.35 -1.50
CA GLY A 334 16.10 3.16 -0.31
C GLY A 334 17.60 3.37 -0.09
N LYS A 335 18.41 2.33 -0.27
CA LYS A 335 19.89 2.45 -0.17
C LYS A 335 20.45 3.39 -1.23
N LEU A 336 19.99 3.29 -2.48
CA LEU A 336 20.42 4.15 -3.58
C LEU A 336 20.00 5.61 -3.40
N ASN A 337 18.78 5.84 -2.91
CA ASN A 337 18.26 7.19 -2.68
C ASN A 337 19.05 7.92 -1.58
N HIS A 338 19.57 7.20 -0.59
CA HIS A 338 20.19 7.74 0.63
C HIS A 338 21.70 7.60 0.67
N LEU A 339 22.38 7.52 -0.49
CA LEU A 339 23.83 7.44 -0.56
C LEU A 339 24.49 8.66 0.08
N LYS A 340 25.57 8.42 0.86
CA LYS A 340 26.36 9.44 1.56
C LYS A 340 27.71 9.69 0.90
N ASN A 341 28.37 8.63 0.43
CA ASN A 341 29.71 8.73 -0.15
C ASN A 341 29.65 9.55 -1.44
N PRO A 342 30.43 10.66 -1.55
CA PRO A 342 30.36 11.56 -2.71
C PRO A 342 30.66 10.87 -4.04
N LEU A 343 31.60 9.92 -4.06
CA LEU A 343 31.93 9.15 -5.27
C LEU A 343 30.75 8.28 -5.71
N LEU A 344 30.09 7.59 -4.78
CA LEU A 344 28.92 6.77 -5.09
C LEU A 344 27.73 7.63 -5.53
N VAL A 345 27.57 8.82 -4.93
CA VAL A 345 26.55 9.79 -5.35
C VAL A 345 26.83 10.25 -6.78
N PHE A 346 28.07 10.60 -7.10
CA PHE A 346 28.49 10.98 -8.44
C PHE A 346 28.20 9.86 -9.45
N LEU A 347 28.62 8.63 -9.17
CA LEU A 347 28.41 7.49 -10.05
C LEU A 347 26.90 7.20 -10.25
N ARG A 348 26.10 7.23 -9.17
CA ARG A 348 24.64 7.12 -9.27
C ARG A 348 24.06 8.19 -10.20
N ASN A 349 24.44 9.45 -10.01
CA ASN A 349 23.93 10.57 -10.79
C ASN A 349 24.32 10.44 -12.27
N MET A 350 25.54 10.01 -12.57
CA MET A 350 26.00 9.73 -13.94
C MET A 350 25.18 8.59 -14.58
N LEU A 351 24.98 7.47 -13.87
CA LEU A 351 24.15 6.37 -14.36
C LEU A 351 22.71 6.83 -14.62
N MET A 352 22.11 7.59 -13.70
CA MET A 352 20.74 8.11 -13.87
C MET A 352 20.63 9.08 -15.03
N LYS A 353 21.67 9.88 -15.32
CA LYS A 353 21.68 10.90 -16.36
C LYS A 353 21.90 10.32 -17.76
N TYR A 354 22.82 9.35 -17.88
CA TYR A 354 23.31 8.89 -19.20
C TYR A 354 22.83 7.48 -19.58
N THR A 355 22.08 6.81 -18.71
CA THR A 355 21.55 5.48 -19.00
C THR A 355 20.05 5.37 -18.74
N ASN A 356 19.42 4.33 -19.28
CA ASN A 356 18.02 4.01 -19.05
C ASN A 356 17.76 3.16 -17.78
N ILE A 357 18.68 3.22 -16.80
CA ILE A 357 18.62 2.33 -15.63
C ILE A 357 17.31 2.50 -14.85
N ILE A 358 16.84 3.75 -14.66
CA ILE A 358 15.59 4.03 -13.93
C ILE A 358 14.40 3.48 -14.71
N SER A 359 14.32 3.80 -16.01
CA SER A 359 13.23 3.35 -16.89
C SER A 359 13.16 1.82 -16.96
N ASN A 360 14.31 1.14 -17.08
CA ASN A 360 14.38 -0.32 -17.12
C ASN A 360 13.96 -0.96 -15.79
N GLN A 361 14.41 -0.40 -14.66
CA GLN A 361 13.99 -0.86 -13.34
C GLN A 361 12.47 -0.67 -13.15
N THR A 362 11.94 0.49 -13.52
CA THR A 362 10.53 0.81 -13.45
C THR A 362 9.71 -0.13 -14.33
N LYS A 363 10.11 -0.32 -15.60
CA LYS A 363 9.47 -1.24 -16.54
C LYS A 363 9.40 -2.66 -15.97
N SER A 364 10.47 -3.15 -15.34
CA SER A 364 10.52 -4.50 -14.74
C SER A 364 9.52 -4.72 -13.59
N ILE A 365 8.99 -3.62 -13.01
CA ILE A 365 7.98 -3.65 -11.95
C ILE A 365 6.58 -3.49 -12.55
N TRP A 366 6.42 -2.51 -13.44
CA TRP A 366 5.14 -2.04 -13.96
C TRP A 366 4.58 -2.91 -15.08
N SER A 367 5.44 -3.62 -15.83
CA SER A 367 5.01 -4.51 -16.91
C SER A 367 4.35 -5.81 -16.43
N TYR A 368 4.39 -6.08 -15.13
CA TYR A 368 3.70 -7.24 -14.59
C TYR A 368 2.18 -7.03 -14.70
N ASN A 369 1.53 -7.92 -15.42
CA ASN A 369 0.08 -7.95 -15.54
C ASN A 369 -0.46 -9.21 -14.88
N VAL A 370 -1.11 -9.00 -13.75
CA VAL A 370 -1.66 -10.07 -12.91
C VAL A 370 -2.79 -10.84 -13.61
N THR A 371 -3.45 -10.23 -14.60
CA THR A 371 -4.54 -10.89 -15.36
C THR A 371 -4.04 -11.93 -16.35
N ASN A 372 -2.72 -11.95 -16.62
CA ASN A 372 -2.09 -12.92 -17.51
C ASN A 372 -1.60 -14.19 -16.77
N GLU A 373 -1.85 -14.29 -15.46
CA GLU A 373 -1.49 -15.48 -14.70
C GLU A 373 -2.33 -16.68 -15.16
N LYS A 374 -1.66 -17.73 -15.68
CA LYS A 374 -2.30 -18.87 -16.33
C LYS A 374 -3.17 -19.72 -15.40
N ASP A 375 -2.97 -19.61 -14.09
CA ASP A 375 -3.68 -20.40 -13.08
C ASP A 375 -4.98 -19.76 -12.58
N LEU A 376 -5.27 -18.51 -12.99
CA LEU A 376 -6.49 -17.78 -12.62
C LEU A 376 -7.74 -18.19 -13.41
#